data_381106342fb92a819768ff3bbf9a6ff8
#
_entry.id   381106342fb92a819768ff3bbf9a6ff8
#
_cell.length_a   1.000
_cell.length_b   1.000
_cell.length_c   1.000
_cell.angle_alpha   90.00
_cell.angle_beta   90.00
_cell.angle_gamma   90.00
#
_symmetry.space_group_name_H-M   'P 1'
#
loop_
_entity.id
_entity.type
_entity.pdbx_description
1 polymer ?
#
loop_
_entity_poly.entity_id
_entity_poly.type
_entity_poly.pdbx_seq_one_letter_code
_entity_poly.pdbx_strand_id
1 'polypeptide(L)'
;KHIVCVRSTAAEMAVSALVLAVCFLGLYMPAPSRATSSGDDDFIRCLSPDVPSQLVLTPGSPSFEPFLVSSIRNARFVAPATARPPLCIVTPTNASHVQAAVRCGRAHGVRLRVRSGGHDTEGISSRSERPEVFAMVDLAKLHNVHVNPQEATAWVDSGATLGELYYAVAKAAPGLGFPAGVCPTVGVGGHLSGGGQGLMMRKYGLAADNIVDATIVDADGNLLPDKKAMGDDLFWAIRGGGGGSFGIVLSFKVRLTPVPPTVTFFSITRSMDQGAVEAVTKWQTVAPALPDDLTVRVNVQQREANFQSLYLGNCSAVVATLHERLPELGVTPADCREMSWLQYVAYIYFGDAINTMPLDVLLLNRNLTLGRFYKNKSDYVMKALTMAEWEKIFTWPNGGALEGQLVLEPHGGRMGSIANTDTPFPHRDGVLYNIQYVESWNGNSSTPSWVNTLYDFMEPLVSKNPRAAYANYRDLDIGVNKVVGGVSSYESGKVWGERYFGGNFKRLALIKGKVDAGDYFRNEQSVPPFL
;
A
#
# COMPACT_ATOMS: atom_id res chain seq x y z
N LYS A 1 13.28 -16.14 2.11
CA LYS A 1 12.39 -16.07 3.26
C LYS A 1 12.16 -14.57 3.50
N HIS A 2 11.26 -13.94 3.18
CA HIS A 2 9.91 -13.46 3.20
C HIS A 2 9.81 -11.94 3.30
N ILE A 3 9.26 -11.38 2.30
CA ILE A 3 8.83 -9.99 2.15
C ILE A 3 7.48 -9.85 2.86
N VAL A 4 7.08 -8.64 3.23
CA VAL A 4 5.76 -8.29 3.79
C VAL A 4 4.57 -8.70 2.92
N CYS A 5 4.83 -9.13 1.72
CA CYS A 5 4.00 -10.08 1.01
C CYS A 5 4.60 -11.46 1.30
N VAL A 6 4.20 -12.11 2.39
CA VAL A 6 4.72 -13.40 2.86
C VAL A 6 4.48 -14.50 1.82
N ARG A 7 5.50 -15.32 1.56
CA ARG A 7 5.37 -16.52 0.70
C ARG A 7 4.44 -17.54 1.37
N SER A 8 3.43 -18.01 0.65
CA SER A 8 2.79 -19.29 0.94
C SER A 8 3.50 -20.38 0.10
N THR A 9 3.92 -21.46 0.71
CA THR A 9 4.43 -22.61 -0.03
C THR A 9 3.26 -23.40 -0.61
N ALA A 10 3.45 -24.08 -1.75
CA ALA A 10 2.40 -24.89 -2.39
C ALA A 10 1.79 -25.96 -1.45
N ALA A 11 2.52 -26.37 -0.41
CA ALA A 11 2.05 -27.31 0.62
C ALA A 11 1.04 -26.68 1.59
N GLU A 12 1.13 -25.37 1.89
CA GLU A 12 0.19 -24.67 2.77
C GLU A 12 -1.15 -24.38 2.08
N MET A 13 -1.18 -24.25 0.75
CA MET A 13 -2.41 -24.07 0.00
C MET A 13 -3.31 -25.33 0.01
N ALA A 14 -2.73 -26.52 0.07
CA ALA A 14 -3.50 -27.78 0.15
C ALA A 14 -4.09 -28.02 1.54
N VAL A 15 -3.43 -27.58 2.60
CA VAL A 15 -3.89 -27.75 3.99
C VAL A 15 -4.98 -26.72 4.34
N SER A 16 -4.89 -25.49 3.82
CA SER A 16 -5.91 -24.45 4.07
C SER A 16 -7.28 -24.80 3.48
N ALA A 17 -7.33 -25.52 2.36
CA ALA A 17 -8.60 -25.93 1.75
C ALA A 17 -9.31 -27.04 2.57
N LEU A 18 -8.57 -27.86 3.30
CA LEU A 18 -9.14 -28.96 4.09
C LEU A 18 -9.60 -28.50 5.49
N VAL A 19 -8.93 -27.53 6.09
CA VAL A 19 -9.29 -26.97 7.41
C VAL A 19 -10.54 -26.09 7.33
N LEU A 20 -10.78 -25.39 6.22
CA LEU A 20 -12.00 -24.61 6.00
C LEU A 20 -13.26 -25.47 5.89
N ALA A 21 -13.15 -26.73 5.46
CA ALA A 21 -14.31 -27.63 5.33
C ALA A 21 -14.81 -28.21 6.67
N VAL A 22 -13.96 -28.26 7.71
CA VAL A 22 -14.30 -28.91 8.99
C VAL A 22 -14.81 -27.89 10.04
N CYS A 23 -14.49 -26.60 9.93
CA CYS A 23 -14.94 -25.57 10.88
C CYS A 23 -16.34 -25.01 10.61
N PHE A 24 -17.01 -25.37 9.51
CA PHE A 24 -18.33 -24.85 9.15
C PHE A 24 -19.52 -25.59 9.77
N LEU A 25 -19.33 -26.60 10.61
CA LEU A 25 -20.41 -27.38 11.25
C LEU A 25 -20.68 -27.06 12.71
N GLY A 26 -20.14 -25.95 13.23
CA GLY A 26 -20.31 -25.55 14.62
C GLY A 26 -20.97 -24.18 14.77
N LEU A 27 -22.27 -24.15 15.14
CA LEU A 27 -23.02 -23.02 15.72
C LEU A 27 -23.31 -21.83 14.80
N TYR A 28 -24.28 -22.01 13.90
CA TYR A 28 -25.05 -20.90 13.32
C TYR A 28 -25.98 -20.33 14.42
N MET A 29 -25.50 -19.38 15.24
CA MET A 29 -26.38 -18.41 15.87
C MET A 29 -26.62 -17.28 14.86
N PRO A 30 -27.86 -17.02 14.44
CA PRO A 30 -28.13 -15.86 13.60
C PRO A 30 -27.72 -14.61 14.39
N ALA A 31 -26.82 -13.81 13.82
CA ALA A 31 -26.53 -12.49 14.37
C ALA A 31 -27.86 -11.72 14.52
N PRO A 32 -28.03 -10.93 15.60
CA PRO A 32 -29.27 -10.18 15.79
C PRO A 32 -29.48 -9.30 14.55
N SER A 33 -30.61 -9.47 13.89
CA SER A 33 -31.04 -8.64 12.77
C SER A 33 -31.06 -7.19 13.25
N ARG A 34 -30.16 -6.38 12.74
CA ARG A 34 -30.14 -4.94 13.01
C ARG A 34 -31.45 -4.39 12.43
N ALA A 35 -32.26 -3.74 13.25
CA ALA A 35 -33.35 -2.92 12.76
C ALA A 35 -32.75 -1.87 11.82
N THR A 36 -33.00 -1.97 10.51
CA THR A 36 -32.59 -0.96 9.53
C THR A 36 -33.26 0.35 9.92
N SER A 37 -32.49 1.44 10.01
CA SER A 37 -33.08 2.77 10.14
C SER A 37 -33.75 3.12 8.82
N SER A 38 -34.78 3.96 8.81
CA SER A 38 -35.46 4.41 7.59
C SER A 38 -34.47 5.00 6.55
N GLY A 39 -33.38 5.61 7.02
CA GLY A 39 -32.33 6.17 6.17
C GLY A 39 -31.47 5.12 5.44
N ASP A 40 -31.32 3.91 6.00
CA ASP A 40 -30.53 2.84 5.42
C ASP A 40 -31.24 2.27 4.17
N ASP A 41 -32.56 2.06 4.27
CA ASP A 41 -33.40 1.60 3.15
C ASP A 41 -33.55 2.69 2.08
N ASP A 42 -33.58 3.96 2.48
CA ASP A 42 -33.68 5.11 1.58
C ASP A 42 -32.41 5.27 0.72
N PHE A 43 -31.22 5.02 1.28
CA PHE A 43 -29.97 5.01 0.50
C PHE A 43 -30.00 3.94 -0.59
N ILE A 44 -30.36 2.70 -0.25
CA ILE A 44 -30.42 1.59 -1.22
C ILE A 44 -31.48 1.86 -2.29
N ARG A 45 -32.64 2.42 -1.91
CA ARG A 45 -33.69 2.82 -2.84
C ARG A 45 -33.24 3.94 -3.78
N CYS A 46 -32.47 4.91 -3.27
CA CYS A 46 -31.89 5.98 -4.08
C CYS A 46 -30.93 5.46 -5.15
N LEU A 47 -30.17 4.40 -4.87
CA LEU A 47 -29.26 3.79 -5.84
C LEU A 47 -29.99 3.08 -6.99
N SER A 48 -31.20 2.56 -6.76
CA SER A 48 -31.87 1.61 -7.66
C SER A 48 -32.12 2.11 -9.10
N PRO A 49 -32.35 3.40 -9.39
CA PRO A 49 -32.50 3.88 -10.75
C PRO A 49 -31.20 3.83 -11.59
N ASP A 50 -30.05 4.05 -10.94
CA ASP A 50 -28.77 4.24 -11.62
C ASP A 50 -27.81 3.05 -11.47
N VAL A 51 -27.97 2.25 -10.41
CA VAL A 51 -27.09 1.12 -10.09
C VAL A 51 -27.89 -0.19 -10.13
N PRO A 52 -27.57 -1.11 -11.05
CA PRO A 52 -28.22 -2.42 -11.13
C PRO A 52 -28.15 -3.17 -9.79
N SER A 53 -29.25 -3.80 -9.38
CA SER A 53 -29.37 -4.44 -8.06
C SER A 53 -28.32 -5.51 -7.79
N GLN A 54 -27.85 -6.23 -8.81
CA GLN A 54 -26.75 -7.22 -8.69
C GLN A 54 -25.38 -6.59 -8.36
N LEU A 55 -25.27 -5.27 -8.45
CA LEU A 55 -24.05 -4.52 -8.07
C LEU A 55 -24.12 -3.95 -6.64
N VAL A 56 -25.24 -4.14 -5.94
CA VAL A 56 -25.44 -3.69 -4.56
C VAL A 56 -25.63 -4.91 -3.67
N LEU A 57 -24.58 -5.26 -2.92
CA LEU A 57 -24.61 -6.40 -2.00
C LEU A 57 -25.02 -5.90 -0.61
N THR A 58 -26.09 -6.48 -0.05
CA THR A 58 -26.57 -6.17 1.31
C THR A 58 -26.28 -7.32 2.25
N PRO A 59 -26.24 -7.11 3.59
CA PRO A 59 -26.01 -8.17 4.57
C PRO A 59 -26.96 -9.37 4.47
N GLY A 60 -28.16 -9.17 3.88
CA GLY A 60 -29.11 -10.25 3.58
C GLY A 60 -28.79 -11.08 2.33
N SER A 61 -27.82 -10.67 1.51
CA SER A 61 -27.45 -11.42 0.32
C SER A 61 -26.37 -12.47 0.62
N PRO A 62 -26.48 -13.70 0.05
CA PRO A 62 -25.48 -14.77 0.27
C PRO A 62 -24.05 -14.38 -0.16
N SER A 63 -23.93 -13.42 -1.08
CA SER A 63 -22.64 -12.97 -1.63
C SER A 63 -21.97 -11.89 -0.76
N PHE A 64 -22.66 -11.26 0.18
CA PHE A 64 -22.16 -10.11 0.92
C PHE A 64 -20.90 -10.45 1.73
N GLU A 65 -21.01 -11.41 2.64
CA GLU A 65 -19.90 -11.78 3.54
C GLU A 65 -18.71 -12.36 2.76
N PRO A 66 -18.88 -13.32 1.83
CA PRO A 66 -17.77 -13.79 1.02
C PRO A 66 -17.07 -12.68 0.24
N PHE A 67 -17.81 -11.72 -0.31
CA PHE A 67 -17.23 -10.59 -1.03
C PHE A 67 -16.52 -9.60 -0.10
N LEU A 68 -17.12 -9.32 1.07
CA LEU A 68 -16.52 -8.43 2.06
C LEU A 68 -15.13 -8.92 2.46
N VAL A 69 -15.01 -10.21 2.81
CA VAL A 69 -13.77 -10.78 3.34
C VAL A 69 -12.74 -11.14 2.27
N SER A 70 -13.14 -11.35 1.01
CA SER A 70 -12.27 -11.82 -0.08
C SER A 70 -11.03 -10.93 -0.32
N SER A 71 -11.13 -9.65 -0.05
CA SER A 71 -10.05 -8.66 -0.25
C SER A 71 -9.52 -8.08 1.06
N ILE A 72 -9.91 -8.62 2.23
CA ILE A 72 -9.29 -8.25 3.51
C ILE A 72 -7.96 -8.99 3.62
N ARG A 73 -6.84 -8.27 3.53
CA ARG A 73 -5.50 -8.88 3.52
C ARG A 73 -4.97 -9.15 4.92
N ASN A 74 -5.37 -8.37 5.90
CA ASN A 74 -5.00 -8.57 7.30
C ASN A 74 -6.11 -9.37 8.01
N ALA A 75 -5.82 -10.63 8.34
CA ALA A 75 -6.78 -11.54 8.97
C ALA A 75 -7.32 -11.02 10.32
N ARG A 76 -6.63 -10.06 10.97
CA ARG A 76 -7.09 -9.35 12.17
C ARG A 76 -8.47 -8.71 11.98
N PHE A 77 -8.84 -8.37 10.74
CA PHE A 77 -10.07 -7.66 10.40
C PHE A 77 -11.11 -8.51 9.66
N VAL A 78 -10.87 -9.81 9.55
CA VAL A 78 -11.83 -10.76 8.97
C VAL A 78 -12.95 -11.08 9.98
N ALA A 79 -12.63 -11.21 11.26
CA ALA A 79 -13.62 -11.53 12.28
C ALA A 79 -14.36 -10.27 12.75
N PRO A 80 -15.70 -10.32 12.99
CA PRO A 80 -16.54 -9.15 13.25
C PRO A 80 -16.42 -8.58 14.67
N ALA A 81 -15.41 -8.94 15.47
CA ALA A 81 -15.43 -8.78 16.93
C ALA A 81 -15.60 -7.35 17.47
N THR A 82 -15.23 -6.28 16.75
CA THR A 82 -15.30 -4.90 17.27
C THR A 82 -15.66 -3.81 16.27
N ALA A 83 -15.57 -4.05 14.97
CA ALA A 83 -15.77 -3.02 13.95
C ALA A 83 -17.12 -3.16 13.25
N ARG A 84 -17.73 -2.03 12.90
CA ARG A 84 -19.00 -2.02 12.15
C ARG A 84 -18.75 -2.45 10.69
N PRO A 85 -19.50 -3.44 10.17
CA PRO A 85 -19.48 -3.75 8.74
C PRO A 85 -20.18 -2.62 7.95
N PRO A 86 -19.94 -2.52 6.62
CA PRO A 86 -20.66 -1.60 5.77
C PRO A 86 -22.15 -1.95 5.71
N LEU A 87 -23.01 -0.92 5.54
CA LEU A 87 -24.44 -1.05 5.29
C LEU A 87 -24.70 -1.92 4.05
N CYS A 88 -23.98 -1.64 2.99
CA CYS A 88 -23.96 -2.43 1.76
C CYS A 88 -22.61 -2.24 1.05
N ILE A 89 -22.37 -3.06 0.03
CA ILE A 89 -21.22 -2.96 -0.86
C ILE A 89 -21.73 -2.64 -2.27
N VAL A 90 -21.30 -1.49 -2.80
CA VAL A 90 -21.53 -1.12 -4.19
C VAL A 90 -20.31 -1.53 -5.00
N THR A 91 -20.51 -2.33 -6.07
CA THR A 91 -19.47 -2.81 -6.98
C THR A 91 -19.61 -2.17 -8.36
N PRO A 92 -19.20 -0.89 -8.53
CA PRO A 92 -19.44 -0.13 -9.75
C PRO A 92 -18.70 -0.73 -10.96
N THR A 93 -19.29 -0.61 -12.14
CA THR A 93 -18.67 -1.00 -13.42
C THR A 93 -18.39 0.20 -14.34
N ASN A 94 -18.80 1.40 -13.92
CA ASN A 94 -18.56 2.65 -14.64
C ASN A 94 -18.68 3.85 -13.68
N ALA A 95 -18.38 5.05 -14.19
CA ALA A 95 -18.37 6.29 -13.43
C ALA A 95 -19.76 6.68 -12.90
N SER A 96 -20.85 6.45 -13.67
CA SER A 96 -22.19 6.87 -13.24
C SER A 96 -22.67 6.13 -11.99
N HIS A 97 -22.28 4.85 -11.81
CA HIS A 97 -22.57 4.11 -10.59
C HIS A 97 -21.89 4.72 -9.37
N VAL A 98 -20.64 5.22 -9.53
CA VAL A 98 -19.90 5.90 -8.45
C VAL A 98 -20.52 7.26 -8.15
N GLN A 99 -20.91 8.02 -9.18
CA GLN A 99 -21.61 9.29 -9.02
C GLN A 99 -22.92 9.13 -8.26
N ALA A 100 -23.74 8.11 -8.63
CA ALA A 100 -24.97 7.78 -7.92
C ALA A 100 -24.69 7.44 -6.45
N ALA A 101 -23.68 6.62 -6.16
CA ALA A 101 -23.32 6.26 -4.79
C ALA A 101 -22.96 7.51 -3.95
N VAL A 102 -22.19 8.46 -4.51
CA VAL A 102 -21.83 9.71 -3.81
C VAL A 102 -23.09 10.56 -3.56
N ARG A 103 -23.92 10.80 -4.58
CA ARG A 103 -25.12 11.65 -4.45
C ARG A 103 -26.12 11.06 -3.45
N CYS A 104 -26.41 9.76 -3.57
CA CYS A 104 -27.31 9.07 -2.65
C CYS A 104 -26.76 9.03 -1.22
N GLY A 105 -25.45 8.78 -1.06
CA GLY A 105 -24.82 8.79 0.26
C GLY A 105 -24.92 10.15 0.95
N ARG A 106 -24.69 11.24 0.22
CA ARG A 106 -24.89 12.61 0.74
C ARG A 106 -26.34 12.90 1.10
N ALA A 107 -27.28 12.54 0.22
CA ALA A 107 -28.69 12.80 0.44
C ALA A 107 -29.26 12.08 1.68
N HIS A 108 -28.75 10.89 1.98
CA HIS A 108 -29.24 10.04 3.07
C HIS A 108 -28.27 9.91 4.26
N GLY A 109 -27.20 10.72 4.32
CA GLY A 109 -26.26 10.73 5.44
C GLY A 109 -25.38 9.48 5.57
N VAL A 110 -25.27 8.67 4.50
CA VAL A 110 -24.43 7.47 4.44
C VAL A 110 -23.03 7.85 3.94
N ARG A 111 -22.00 7.60 4.76
CA ARG A 111 -20.62 7.84 4.37
C ARG A 111 -20.13 6.78 3.39
N LEU A 112 -19.17 7.12 2.54
CA LEU A 112 -18.57 6.15 1.63
C LEU A 112 -17.12 5.84 2.05
N ARG A 113 -16.78 4.55 1.99
CA ARG A 113 -15.41 4.06 2.05
C ARG A 113 -15.06 3.36 0.76
N VAL A 114 -13.87 3.63 0.25
CA VAL A 114 -13.44 3.11 -1.04
C VAL A 114 -12.45 1.99 -0.82
N ARG A 115 -12.68 0.85 -1.48
CA ARG A 115 -11.75 -0.28 -1.52
C ARG A 115 -11.23 -0.48 -2.95
N SER A 116 -9.91 -0.49 -3.10
CA SER A 116 -9.18 -0.89 -4.30
C SER A 116 -8.71 -2.34 -4.13
N GLY A 117 -7.48 -2.57 -3.65
CA GLY A 117 -6.92 -3.92 -3.39
C GLY A 117 -7.12 -4.46 -1.96
N GLY A 118 -7.68 -3.66 -1.04
CA GLY A 118 -7.92 -4.08 0.35
C GLY A 118 -6.65 -4.24 1.21
N HIS A 119 -5.54 -3.61 0.84
CA HIS A 119 -4.24 -3.70 1.52
C HIS A 119 -4.05 -2.70 2.67
N ASP A 120 -5.07 -1.93 3.06
CA ASP A 120 -4.96 -1.06 4.22
C ASP A 120 -4.64 -1.89 5.48
N THR A 121 -3.53 -1.57 6.13
CA THR A 121 -2.99 -2.36 7.25
C THR A 121 -3.85 -2.28 8.51
N GLU A 122 -4.69 -1.24 8.63
CA GLU A 122 -5.66 -1.05 9.70
C GLU A 122 -7.10 -1.39 9.28
N GLY A 123 -7.27 -1.89 8.04
CA GLY A 123 -8.55 -2.40 7.54
C GLY A 123 -9.62 -1.34 7.28
N ILE A 124 -9.31 -0.05 7.32
CA ILE A 124 -10.29 1.04 7.26
C ILE A 124 -11.03 1.17 5.92
N SER A 125 -10.58 0.49 4.86
CA SER A 125 -11.33 0.39 3.59
C SER A 125 -12.55 -0.53 3.67
N SER A 126 -12.61 -1.43 4.67
CA SER A 126 -13.65 -2.46 4.81
C SER A 126 -14.44 -2.36 6.12
N ARG A 127 -13.97 -1.56 7.08
CA ARG A 127 -14.54 -1.43 8.42
C ARG A 127 -14.49 0.01 8.91
N SER A 128 -15.21 0.33 9.99
CA SER A 128 -15.14 1.61 10.68
C SER A 128 -15.17 1.44 12.18
N GLU A 129 -14.33 2.19 12.90
CA GLU A 129 -14.43 2.38 14.34
C GLU A 129 -15.29 3.60 14.69
N ARG A 130 -15.71 4.35 13.68
CA ARG A 130 -16.52 5.56 13.82
C ARG A 130 -18.01 5.21 13.98
N PRO A 131 -18.81 6.07 14.63
CA PRO A 131 -20.24 5.81 14.85
C PRO A 131 -21.10 5.96 13.60
N GLU A 132 -20.60 6.65 12.54
CA GLU A 132 -21.38 6.94 11.33
C GLU A 132 -21.67 5.68 10.52
N VAL A 133 -22.85 5.61 9.94
CA VAL A 133 -23.21 4.58 8.95
C VAL A 133 -22.39 4.81 7.69
N PHE A 134 -21.87 3.74 7.11
CA PHE A 134 -21.13 3.80 5.86
C PHE A 134 -21.49 2.68 4.91
N ALA A 135 -21.37 2.95 3.62
CA ALA A 135 -21.40 1.96 2.55
C ALA A 135 -19.97 1.85 1.95
N MET A 136 -19.63 0.66 1.46
CA MET A 136 -18.36 0.43 0.79
C MET A 136 -18.54 0.51 -0.73
N VAL A 137 -17.72 1.30 -1.40
CA VAL A 137 -17.56 1.31 -2.86
C VAL A 137 -16.32 0.50 -3.21
N ASP A 138 -16.53 -0.70 -3.75
CA ASP A 138 -15.45 -1.59 -4.13
C ASP A 138 -15.15 -1.49 -5.62
N LEU A 139 -13.96 -1.03 -5.95
CA LEU A 139 -13.56 -0.75 -7.33
C LEU A 139 -13.08 -1.99 -8.11
N ALA A 140 -13.15 -3.19 -7.54
CA ALA A 140 -12.60 -4.40 -8.16
C ALA A 140 -13.11 -4.69 -9.59
N LYS A 141 -14.28 -4.17 -9.98
CA LYS A 141 -14.81 -4.28 -11.34
C LYS A 141 -14.39 -3.14 -12.28
N LEU A 142 -13.70 -2.11 -11.77
CA LEU A 142 -13.06 -1.05 -12.54
C LEU A 142 -11.55 -1.33 -12.53
N HIS A 143 -11.08 -2.21 -13.41
CA HIS A 143 -9.70 -2.71 -13.38
C HIS A 143 -9.05 -2.81 -14.77
N ASN A 144 -9.53 -2.04 -15.74
CA ASN A 144 -8.93 -2.01 -17.07
C ASN A 144 -7.54 -1.37 -17.03
N VAL A 145 -6.67 -1.86 -17.91
CA VAL A 145 -5.34 -1.28 -18.16
C VAL A 145 -5.19 -1.10 -19.67
N HIS A 146 -5.16 0.14 -20.12
CA HIS A 146 -4.99 0.51 -21.52
C HIS A 146 -3.61 1.11 -21.74
N VAL A 147 -2.70 0.33 -22.31
CA VAL A 147 -1.32 0.73 -22.60
C VAL A 147 -1.25 1.41 -23.94
N ASN A 148 -0.59 2.57 -24.02
CA ASN A 148 -0.19 3.25 -25.24
C ASN A 148 1.34 3.17 -25.36
N PRO A 149 1.88 2.20 -26.13
CA PRO A 149 3.33 2.04 -26.29
C PRO A 149 4.01 3.23 -26.97
N GLN A 150 3.32 3.92 -27.88
CA GLN A 150 3.87 5.05 -28.67
C GLN A 150 4.11 6.27 -27.77
N GLU A 151 3.22 6.52 -26.82
CA GLU A 151 3.36 7.60 -25.84
C GLU A 151 4.15 7.17 -24.60
N ALA A 152 4.47 5.88 -24.46
CA ALA A 152 4.98 5.29 -23.23
C ALA A 152 4.08 5.65 -22.01
N THR A 153 2.76 5.49 -22.16
CA THR A 153 1.78 5.76 -21.11
C THR A 153 0.79 4.62 -20.95
N ALA A 154 0.11 4.58 -19.81
CA ALA A 154 -1.04 3.70 -19.62
C ALA A 154 -2.14 4.43 -18.84
N TRP A 155 -3.41 4.27 -19.24
CA TRP A 155 -4.55 4.48 -18.37
C TRP A 155 -4.80 3.21 -17.58
N VAL A 156 -4.87 3.34 -16.26
CA VAL A 156 -5.11 2.23 -15.34
C VAL A 156 -6.23 2.57 -14.37
N ASP A 157 -7.24 1.73 -14.30
CA ASP A 157 -8.35 1.89 -13.37
C ASP A 157 -7.89 1.66 -11.93
N SER A 158 -8.46 2.41 -10.99
CA SER A 158 -8.07 2.37 -9.58
C SER A 158 -8.38 1.04 -8.88
N GLY A 159 -9.27 0.23 -9.43
CA GLY A 159 -9.54 -1.13 -8.95
C GLY A 159 -8.60 -2.18 -9.51
N ALA A 160 -7.71 -1.86 -10.46
CA ALA A 160 -6.67 -2.77 -10.91
C ALA A 160 -5.66 -3.04 -9.81
N THR A 161 -5.00 -4.19 -9.89
CA THR A 161 -3.87 -4.54 -9.03
C THR A 161 -2.54 -4.25 -9.72
N LEU A 162 -1.44 -4.17 -8.94
CA LEU A 162 -0.10 -3.99 -9.51
C LEU A 162 0.28 -5.15 -10.43
N GLY A 163 -0.11 -6.39 -10.11
CA GLY A 163 0.13 -7.54 -10.97
C GLY A 163 -0.55 -7.42 -12.33
N GLU A 164 -1.80 -6.95 -12.38
CA GLU A 164 -2.53 -6.68 -13.62
C GLU A 164 -1.85 -5.57 -14.44
N LEU A 165 -1.42 -4.48 -13.77
CA LEU A 165 -0.70 -3.39 -14.42
C LEU A 165 0.62 -3.88 -15.03
N TYR A 166 1.46 -4.59 -14.25
CA TYR A 166 2.74 -5.09 -14.72
C TYR A 166 2.61 -6.06 -15.89
N TYR A 167 1.65 -6.98 -15.79
CA TYR A 167 1.39 -7.95 -16.83
C TYR A 167 0.94 -7.28 -18.14
N ALA A 168 -0.03 -6.35 -18.05
CA ALA A 168 -0.54 -5.61 -19.20
C ALA A 168 0.57 -4.78 -19.89
N VAL A 169 1.39 -4.06 -19.11
CA VAL A 169 2.51 -3.25 -19.62
C VAL A 169 3.52 -4.13 -20.35
N ALA A 170 3.98 -5.22 -19.71
CA ALA A 170 4.99 -6.09 -20.31
C ALA A 170 4.51 -6.78 -21.60
N LYS A 171 3.21 -7.09 -21.69
CA LYS A 171 2.60 -7.69 -22.90
C LYS A 171 2.44 -6.71 -24.04
N ALA A 172 1.98 -5.49 -23.75
CA ALA A 172 1.67 -4.49 -24.77
C ALA A 172 2.90 -3.69 -25.21
N ALA A 173 3.88 -3.50 -24.33
CA ALA A 173 5.05 -2.65 -24.54
C ALA A 173 6.33 -3.30 -23.96
N PRO A 174 6.85 -4.37 -24.58
CA PRO A 174 8.12 -4.97 -24.16
C PRO A 174 9.23 -3.91 -24.10
N GLY A 175 9.98 -3.85 -23.01
CA GLY A 175 10.98 -2.82 -22.76
C GLY A 175 10.48 -1.60 -21.97
N LEU A 176 9.19 -1.58 -21.60
CA LEU A 176 8.65 -0.62 -20.64
C LEU A 176 8.24 -1.31 -19.33
N GLY A 177 8.33 -0.56 -18.23
CA GLY A 177 7.91 -0.96 -16.90
C GLY A 177 7.23 0.18 -16.18
N PHE A 178 6.90 -0.03 -14.89
CA PHE A 178 6.31 1.01 -14.04
C PHE A 178 6.93 0.96 -12.63
N PRO A 179 7.37 2.10 -12.04
CA PRO A 179 8.06 2.13 -10.76
C PRO A 179 7.05 2.10 -9.59
N ALA A 180 6.54 0.91 -9.27
CA ALA A 180 5.62 0.71 -8.15
C ALA A 180 6.06 -0.46 -7.27
N GLY A 181 5.25 -0.82 -6.28
CA GLY A 181 5.56 -1.83 -5.26
C GLY A 181 5.61 -3.26 -5.77
N VAL A 182 6.01 -4.19 -4.91
CA VAL A 182 6.32 -5.57 -5.30
C VAL A 182 5.16 -6.56 -5.13
N CYS A 183 4.14 -6.24 -4.33
CA CYS A 183 3.03 -7.15 -4.09
C CYS A 183 2.00 -7.11 -5.22
N PRO A 184 1.75 -8.19 -5.94
CA PRO A 184 0.88 -8.19 -7.12
C PRO A 184 -0.58 -7.87 -6.81
N THR A 185 -1.07 -8.18 -5.60
CA THR A 185 -2.46 -7.93 -5.20
C THR A 185 -2.72 -6.54 -4.62
N VAL A 186 -1.68 -5.70 -4.47
CA VAL A 186 -1.86 -4.30 -4.04
C VAL A 186 -2.65 -3.54 -5.09
N GLY A 187 -3.69 -2.83 -4.66
CA GLY A 187 -4.54 -2.04 -5.56
C GLY A 187 -3.87 -0.75 -6.00
N VAL A 188 -3.93 -0.48 -7.29
CA VAL A 188 -3.38 0.73 -7.92
C VAL A 188 -3.91 2.00 -7.25
N GLY A 189 -5.23 2.08 -7.00
CA GLY A 189 -5.86 3.28 -6.46
C GLY A 189 -5.26 3.74 -5.13
N GLY A 190 -5.13 2.82 -4.16
CA GLY A 190 -4.53 3.15 -2.85
C GLY A 190 -3.03 3.38 -2.95
N HIS A 191 -2.32 2.54 -3.70
CA HIS A 191 -0.86 2.60 -3.81
C HIS A 191 -0.36 3.93 -4.41
N LEU A 192 -0.91 4.32 -5.56
CA LEU A 192 -0.52 5.54 -6.24
C LEU A 192 -0.95 6.80 -5.46
N SER A 193 -2.15 6.77 -4.88
CA SER A 193 -2.67 7.92 -4.11
C SER A 193 -1.83 8.28 -2.90
N GLY A 194 -1.12 7.32 -2.29
CA GLY A 194 -0.29 7.55 -1.11
C GLY A 194 1.21 7.68 -1.40
N GLY A 195 1.62 7.69 -2.69
CA GLY A 195 3.01 7.79 -3.12
C GLY A 195 3.45 6.61 -3.98
N GLY A 196 3.42 5.40 -3.46
CA GLY A 196 3.79 4.20 -4.22
C GLY A 196 5.28 3.97 -4.30
N GLN A 197 5.91 3.57 -3.18
CA GLN A 197 7.31 3.14 -3.14
C GLN A 197 7.53 1.82 -3.86
N GLY A 198 8.68 1.65 -4.47
CA GLY A 198 9.09 0.42 -5.15
C GLY A 198 10.56 0.43 -5.53
N LEU A 199 11.08 -0.72 -5.97
CA LEU A 199 12.53 -0.89 -6.17
C LEU A 199 13.12 -0.09 -7.35
N MET A 200 12.29 0.48 -8.22
CA MET A 200 12.74 1.40 -9.27
C MET A 200 12.68 2.88 -8.87
N MET A 201 12.26 3.22 -7.63
CA MET A 201 12.05 4.61 -7.22
C MET A 201 13.33 5.45 -7.23
N ARG A 202 14.49 4.86 -7.02
CA ARG A 202 15.77 5.57 -7.07
C ARG A 202 16.07 6.10 -8.47
N LYS A 203 15.65 5.39 -9.52
CA LYS A 203 15.85 5.81 -10.90
C LYS A 203 14.71 6.67 -11.44
N TYR A 204 13.46 6.34 -11.10
CA TYR A 204 12.29 6.92 -11.76
C TYR A 204 11.36 7.71 -10.84
N GLY A 205 11.67 7.81 -9.55
CA GLY A 205 10.77 8.37 -8.54
C GLY A 205 9.68 7.39 -8.13
N LEU A 206 8.74 7.87 -7.32
CA LEU A 206 7.58 7.11 -6.87
C LEU A 206 6.59 6.84 -8.02
N ALA A 207 5.67 5.90 -7.82
CA ALA A 207 4.52 5.74 -8.72
C ALA A 207 3.75 7.07 -8.90
N ALA A 208 3.55 7.83 -7.82
CA ALA A 208 2.88 9.13 -7.83
C ALA A 208 3.60 10.20 -8.67
N ASP A 209 4.93 10.16 -8.75
CA ASP A 209 5.73 11.09 -9.57
C ASP A 209 5.53 10.84 -11.08
N ASN A 210 5.04 9.67 -11.44
CA ASN A 210 4.78 9.23 -12.80
C ASN A 210 3.31 9.32 -13.20
N ILE A 211 2.44 9.92 -12.37
CA ILE A 211 1.04 10.22 -12.74
C ILE A 211 1.02 11.49 -13.58
N VAL A 212 0.44 11.41 -14.78
CA VAL A 212 0.34 12.53 -15.72
C VAL A 212 -1.08 13.06 -15.89
N ASP A 213 -2.09 12.23 -15.55
CA ASP A 213 -3.50 12.61 -15.56
C ASP A 213 -4.30 11.66 -14.63
N ALA A 214 -5.57 11.99 -14.35
CA ALA A 214 -6.46 11.13 -13.56
C ALA A 214 -7.94 11.47 -13.85
N THR A 215 -8.82 10.55 -13.47
CA THR A 215 -10.28 10.75 -13.45
C THR A 215 -10.78 10.56 -12.01
N ILE A 216 -11.61 11.47 -11.50
CA ILE A 216 -12.15 11.41 -10.13
C ILE A 216 -13.63 11.77 -10.10
N VAL A 217 -14.37 11.17 -9.18
CA VAL A 217 -15.69 11.65 -8.76
C VAL A 217 -15.50 12.45 -7.47
N ASP A 218 -15.92 13.72 -7.48
CA ASP A 218 -15.78 14.64 -6.36
C ASP A 218 -16.80 14.40 -5.24
N ALA A 219 -16.77 15.24 -4.19
CA ALA A 219 -17.67 15.13 -3.06
C ALA A 219 -19.14 15.51 -3.38
N ASP A 220 -19.43 16.11 -4.50
CA ASP A 220 -20.76 16.43 -4.97
C ASP A 220 -21.31 15.41 -5.99
N GLY A 221 -20.51 14.38 -6.30
CA GLY A 221 -20.86 13.35 -7.28
C GLY A 221 -20.69 13.80 -8.73
N ASN A 222 -19.86 14.83 -8.98
CA ASN A 222 -19.50 15.26 -10.32
C ASN A 222 -18.29 14.44 -10.80
N LEU A 223 -18.32 14.08 -12.08
CA LEU A 223 -17.19 13.46 -12.75
C LEU A 223 -16.22 14.56 -13.23
N LEU A 224 -14.98 14.52 -12.75
CA LEU A 224 -13.87 15.34 -13.23
C LEU A 224 -12.98 14.42 -14.07
N PRO A 225 -13.07 14.49 -15.42
CA PRO A 225 -12.52 13.46 -16.30
C PRO A 225 -11.00 13.55 -16.50
N ASP A 226 -10.39 14.68 -16.17
CA ASP A 226 -8.97 14.94 -16.39
C ASP A 226 -8.42 15.98 -15.38
N LYS A 227 -7.10 16.17 -15.39
CA LYS A 227 -6.41 17.16 -14.53
C LYS A 227 -6.86 18.59 -14.77
N LYS A 228 -7.32 18.92 -15.99
CA LYS A 228 -7.81 20.26 -16.31
C LYS A 228 -9.12 20.55 -15.59
N ALA A 229 -10.03 19.58 -15.56
CA ALA A 229 -11.29 19.68 -14.82
C ALA A 229 -11.08 19.70 -13.30
N MET A 230 -10.06 18.98 -12.80
CA MET A 230 -9.69 18.98 -11.38
C MET A 230 -9.02 20.30 -10.93
N GLY A 231 -8.28 20.95 -11.81
CA GLY A 231 -7.35 22.01 -11.46
C GLY A 231 -6.09 21.50 -10.73
N ASP A 232 -5.08 22.37 -10.63
CA ASP A 232 -3.75 21.99 -10.14
C ASP A 232 -3.74 21.52 -8.69
N ASP A 233 -4.55 22.12 -7.82
CA ASP A 233 -4.58 21.82 -6.39
C ASP A 233 -5.09 20.41 -6.12
N LEU A 234 -6.26 20.03 -6.69
CA LEU A 234 -6.82 18.70 -6.48
C LEU A 234 -5.95 17.61 -7.16
N PHE A 235 -5.46 17.89 -8.38
CA PHE A 235 -4.56 16.99 -9.07
C PHE A 235 -3.25 16.77 -8.31
N TRP A 236 -2.71 17.83 -7.67
CA TRP A 236 -1.57 17.69 -6.76
C TRP A 236 -1.93 16.81 -5.56
N ALA A 237 -3.05 17.08 -4.89
CA ALA A 237 -3.45 16.40 -3.66
C ALA A 237 -3.60 14.88 -3.81
N ILE A 238 -4.15 14.40 -4.94
CA ILE A 238 -4.37 12.95 -5.16
C ILE A 238 -3.11 12.18 -5.55
N ARG A 239 -1.98 12.86 -5.82
CA ARG A 239 -0.70 12.26 -6.20
C ARG A 239 0.24 12.07 -5.01
N GLY A 240 -0.23 11.40 -3.95
CA GLY A 240 0.56 11.11 -2.75
C GLY A 240 -0.07 11.57 -1.44
N GLY A 241 -1.17 12.36 -1.49
CA GLY A 241 -1.88 12.86 -0.31
C GLY A 241 -3.04 11.98 0.17
N GLY A 242 -3.24 10.83 -0.47
CA GLY A 242 -4.34 9.92 -0.15
C GLY A 242 -5.64 10.32 -0.86
N GLY A 243 -5.83 9.86 -2.10
CA GLY A 243 -6.97 10.22 -2.97
C GLY A 243 -8.34 10.07 -2.33
N GLY A 244 -8.52 9.03 -1.50
CA GLY A 244 -9.78 8.79 -0.78
C GLY A 244 -10.19 9.85 0.25
N SER A 245 -9.36 10.86 0.51
CA SER A 245 -9.72 12.03 1.31
C SER A 245 -10.46 13.11 0.51
N PHE A 246 -10.33 13.12 -0.83
CA PHE A 246 -10.78 14.22 -1.69
C PHE A 246 -11.90 13.82 -2.66
N GLY A 247 -12.11 12.54 -2.86
CA GLY A 247 -13.06 11.99 -3.81
C GLY A 247 -12.80 10.50 -4.05
N ILE A 248 -13.42 9.95 -5.10
CA ILE A 248 -13.19 8.58 -5.56
C ILE A 248 -12.43 8.64 -6.88
N VAL A 249 -11.13 8.40 -6.84
CA VAL A 249 -10.31 8.32 -8.06
C VAL A 249 -10.67 7.05 -8.82
N LEU A 250 -11.11 7.19 -10.07
CA LEU A 250 -11.54 6.08 -10.92
C LEU A 250 -10.40 5.49 -11.72
N SER A 251 -9.50 6.33 -12.22
CA SER A 251 -8.33 5.90 -13.01
C SER A 251 -7.20 6.92 -12.96
N PHE A 252 -5.99 6.45 -13.25
CA PHE A 252 -4.79 7.27 -13.43
C PHE A 252 -4.20 7.06 -14.83
N LYS A 253 -3.77 8.13 -15.50
CA LYS A 253 -2.83 8.04 -16.62
C LYS A 253 -1.42 8.10 -16.06
N VAL A 254 -0.64 7.06 -16.31
CA VAL A 254 0.74 6.94 -15.81
C VAL A 254 1.74 6.95 -16.95
N ARG A 255 2.92 7.53 -16.69
CA ARG A 255 4.09 7.42 -17.56
C ARG A 255 4.78 6.08 -17.29
N LEU A 256 5.01 5.33 -18.35
CA LEU A 256 5.81 4.11 -18.30
C LEU A 256 7.30 4.45 -18.47
N THR A 257 8.16 3.63 -17.90
CA THR A 257 9.61 3.87 -17.82
C THR A 257 10.37 2.79 -18.57
N PRO A 258 11.47 3.13 -19.25
CA PRO A 258 12.29 2.13 -19.92
C PRO A 258 12.85 1.10 -18.95
N VAL A 259 12.80 -0.17 -19.34
CA VAL A 259 13.49 -1.27 -18.66
C VAL A 259 14.32 -2.06 -19.66
N PRO A 260 15.55 -2.48 -19.30
CA PRO A 260 16.38 -3.25 -20.19
C PRO A 260 15.79 -4.65 -20.42
N PRO A 261 16.21 -5.34 -21.51
CA PRO A 261 15.78 -6.72 -21.77
C PRO A 261 16.11 -7.69 -20.64
N THR A 262 17.22 -7.41 -19.92
CA THR A 262 17.71 -8.20 -18.80
C THR A 262 17.81 -7.33 -17.55
N VAL A 263 17.24 -7.81 -16.47
CA VAL A 263 17.43 -7.29 -15.11
C VAL A 263 18.05 -8.38 -14.23
N THR A 264 18.82 -7.97 -13.23
CA THR A 264 19.52 -8.90 -12.34
C THR A 264 18.96 -8.80 -10.93
N PHE A 265 18.64 -9.93 -10.36
CA PHE A 265 18.33 -10.14 -8.94
C PHE A 265 19.49 -10.87 -8.27
N PHE A 266 19.81 -10.49 -7.04
CA PHE A 266 20.52 -11.33 -6.08
C PHE A 266 19.85 -11.27 -4.71
N SER A 267 20.09 -12.29 -3.89
CA SER A 267 19.64 -12.34 -2.50
C SER A 267 20.73 -12.96 -1.63
N ILE A 268 21.34 -12.15 -0.77
CA ILE A 268 22.42 -12.57 0.11
C ILE A 268 21.97 -12.41 1.55
N THR A 269 22.01 -13.49 2.31
CA THR A 269 21.77 -13.47 3.75
C THR A 269 23.09 -13.52 4.49
N ARG A 270 23.22 -12.70 5.52
CA ARG A 270 24.30 -12.71 6.51
C ARG A 270 23.71 -12.83 7.90
N SER A 271 24.27 -13.74 8.71
CA SER A 271 24.02 -13.75 10.15
C SER A 271 24.93 -12.76 10.86
N MET A 272 24.66 -12.46 12.13
CA MET A 272 25.56 -11.62 12.93
C MET A 272 26.98 -12.18 12.95
N ASP A 273 27.13 -13.51 13.04
CA ASP A 273 28.44 -14.16 13.03
C ASP A 273 29.13 -14.12 11.64
N GLN A 274 28.40 -13.73 10.60
CA GLN A 274 28.87 -13.52 9.23
C GLN A 274 28.98 -12.03 8.87
N GLY A 275 28.99 -11.12 9.85
CA GLY A 275 29.16 -9.69 9.61
C GLY A 275 27.89 -8.94 9.18
N ALA A 276 26.70 -9.41 9.57
CA ALA A 276 25.45 -8.73 9.20
C ALA A 276 25.37 -7.29 9.73
N VAL A 277 25.88 -7.05 10.95
CA VAL A 277 25.84 -5.72 11.58
C VAL A 277 26.73 -4.74 10.83
N GLU A 278 27.94 -5.15 10.49
CA GLU A 278 28.91 -4.38 9.70
C GLU A 278 28.34 -4.06 8.30
N ALA A 279 27.79 -5.08 7.64
CA ALA A 279 27.23 -4.94 6.30
C ALA A 279 26.03 -3.97 6.28
N VAL A 280 25.11 -4.03 7.24
CA VAL A 280 23.98 -3.09 7.34
C VAL A 280 24.47 -1.69 7.73
N THR A 281 25.44 -1.58 8.65
CA THR A 281 26.03 -0.29 9.04
C THR A 281 26.68 0.40 7.83
N LYS A 282 27.37 -0.33 6.98
CA LYS A 282 27.96 0.19 5.74
C LYS A 282 26.90 0.52 4.69
N TRP A 283 25.93 -0.37 4.52
CA TRP A 283 24.85 -0.24 3.55
C TRP A 283 24.09 1.08 3.68
N GLN A 284 23.77 1.56 4.88
CA GLN A 284 23.00 2.79 5.12
C GLN A 284 23.53 4.02 4.38
N THR A 285 24.83 4.14 4.24
CA THR A 285 25.48 5.29 3.60
C THR A 285 25.82 5.03 2.15
N VAL A 286 26.07 3.78 1.79
CA VAL A 286 26.42 3.37 0.43
C VAL A 286 25.18 3.25 -0.46
N ALA A 287 24.12 2.61 0.03
CA ALA A 287 22.95 2.29 -0.80
C ALA A 287 22.26 3.52 -1.41
N PRO A 288 22.08 4.66 -0.70
CA PRO A 288 21.55 5.87 -1.30
C PRO A 288 22.44 6.48 -2.39
N ALA A 289 23.74 6.19 -2.37
CA ALA A 289 24.75 6.70 -3.30
C ALA A 289 25.15 5.71 -4.40
N LEU A 290 24.53 4.53 -4.46
CA LEU A 290 24.72 3.58 -5.57
C LEU A 290 24.20 4.18 -6.89
N PRO A 291 24.63 3.68 -8.06
CA PRO A 291 24.03 4.04 -9.33
C PRO A 291 22.52 3.89 -9.29
N ASP A 292 21.80 4.79 -9.97
CA ASP A 292 20.33 4.82 -9.93
C ASP A 292 19.68 3.53 -10.47
N ASP A 293 20.41 2.79 -11.32
CA ASP A 293 19.99 1.49 -11.87
C ASP A 293 20.02 0.35 -10.83
N LEU A 294 20.65 0.57 -9.68
CA LEU A 294 20.81 -0.43 -8.63
C LEU A 294 20.09 -0.02 -7.35
N THR A 295 19.16 -0.84 -6.93
CA THR A 295 18.54 -0.77 -5.59
C THR A 295 18.88 -2.04 -4.83
N VAL A 296 19.44 -1.89 -3.62
CA VAL A 296 19.67 -2.97 -2.68
C VAL A 296 18.88 -2.67 -1.42
N ARG A 297 17.77 -3.36 -1.21
CA ARG A 297 17.01 -3.29 0.06
C ARG A 297 17.50 -4.33 1.04
N VAL A 298 17.23 -4.11 2.32
CA VAL A 298 17.60 -5.05 3.38
C VAL A 298 16.37 -5.46 4.17
N ASN A 299 16.24 -6.76 4.41
CA ASN A 299 15.30 -7.31 5.38
C ASN A 299 16.08 -7.78 6.60
N VAL A 300 15.86 -7.13 7.75
CA VAL A 300 16.45 -7.54 9.02
C VAL A 300 15.41 -8.34 9.80
N GLN A 301 15.74 -9.57 10.13
CA GLN A 301 14.89 -10.46 10.89
C GLN A 301 15.72 -11.21 11.92
N GLN A 302 15.44 -10.99 13.21
CA GLN A 302 16.23 -11.56 14.30
C GLN A 302 17.72 -11.23 14.10
N ARG A 303 18.59 -12.23 14.09
CA ARG A 303 20.05 -12.13 14.00
C ARG A 303 20.57 -12.17 12.54
N GLU A 304 19.70 -11.93 11.56
CA GLU A 304 20.04 -12.02 10.14
C GLU A 304 19.63 -10.77 9.37
N ALA A 305 20.42 -10.44 8.35
CA ALA A 305 20.11 -9.44 7.32
C ALA A 305 20.11 -10.12 5.94
N ASN A 306 19.02 -9.97 5.20
CA ASN A 306 18.92 -10.43 3.83
C ASN A 306 18.92 -9.23 2.88
N PHE A 307 19.95 -9.13 2.04
CA PHE A 307 20.15 -8.08 1.05
C PHE A 307 19.59 -8.56 -0.29
N GLN A 308 18.59 -7.84 -0.80
CA GLN A 308 17.90 -8.15 -2.06
C GLN A 308 18.02 -7.00 -3.04
N SER A 309 18.30 -7.31 -4.29
CA SER A 309 18.51 -6.29 -5.33
C SER A 309 17.44 -6.26 -6.40
N LEU A 310 17.33 -5.08 -7.02
CA LEU A 310 16.99 -4.91 -8.43
C LEU A 310 18.12 -4.15 -9.08
N TYR A 311 18.74 -4.74 -10.11
CA TYR A 311 19.64 -4.05 -11.00
C TYR A 311 19.08 -4.06 -12.42
N LEU A 312 18.99 -2.87 -13.03
CA LEU A 312 18.53 -2.71 -14.41
C LEU A 312 19.69 -2.91 -15.37
N GLY A 313 20.20 -4.13 -15.44
CA GLY A 313 21.36 -4.53 -16.22
C GLY A 313 21.76 -5.97 -15.93
N ASN A 314 22.94 -6.36 -16.43
CA ASN A 314 23.46 -7.74 -16.33
C ASN A 314 24.28 -7.99 -15.04
N CYS A 315 24.49 -9.27 -14.74
CA CYS A 315 25.20 -9.73 -13.54
C CYS A 315 26.63 -9.19 -13.44
N SER A 316 27.40 -9.20 -14.52
CA SER A 316 28.80 -8.78 -14.45
C SER A 316 28.95 -7.32 -14.00
N ALA A 317 28.06 -6.43 -14.43
CA ALA A 317 28.08 -5.03 -14.05
C ALA A 317 27.68 -4.82 -12.58
N VAL A 318 26.66 -5.53 -12.08
CA VAL A 318 26.27 -5.40 -10.65
C VAL A 318 27.32 -5.97 -9.71
N VAL A 319 27.96 -7.10 -10.06
CA VAL A 319 29.06 -7.69 -9.29
C VAL A 319 30.24 -6.71 -9.21
N ALA A 320 30.66 -6.13 -10.34
CA ALA A 320 31.73 -5.13 -10.37
C ALA A 320 31.41 -3.91 -9.48
N THR A 321 30.19 -3.38 -9.58
CA THR A 321 29.72 -2.25 -8.78
C THR A 321 29.76 -2.56 -7.28
N LEU A 322 29.32 -3.75 -6.88
CA LEU A 322 29.25 -4.11 -5.47
C LEU A 322 30.62 -4.48 -4.90
N HIS A 323 31.51 -5.05 -5.68
CA HIS A 323 32.91 -5.26 -5.24
C HIS A 323 33.60 -3.92 -4.92
N GLU A 324 33.29 -2.86 -5.66
CA GLU A 324 33.84 -1.53 -5.41
C GLU A 324 33.17 -0.84 -4.22
N ARG A 325 31.83 -0.87 -4.16
CA ARG A 325 31.04 -0.01 -3.28
C ARG A 325 30.61 -0.66 -1.96
N LEU A 326 30.38 -1.97 -1.97
CA LEU A 326 29.85 -2.74 -0.83
C LEU A 326 30.43 -4.16 -0.82
N PRO A 327 31.78 -4.28 -0.74
CA PRO A 327 32.48 -5.58 -0.78
C PRO A 327 32.10 -6.51 0.37
N GLU A 328 31.55 -5.97 1.46
CA GLU A 328 31.09 -6.71 2.63
C GLU A 328 30.00 -7.75 2.27
N LEU A 329 29.28 -7.55 1.17
CA LEU A 329 28.30 -8.52 0.70
C LEU A 329 28.93 -9.73 0.03
N GLY A 330 30.15 -9.59 -0.52
CA GLY A 330 30.84 -10.69 -1.20
C GLY A 330 30.04 -11.28 -2.37
N VAL A 331 29.32 -10.44 -3.13
CA VAL A 331 28.49 -10.89 -4.25
C VAL A 331 29.35 -11.48 -5.34
N THR A 332 28.98 -12.65 -5.83
CA THR A 332 29.64 -13.37 -6.92
C THR A 332 28.68 -13.58 -8.11
N PRO A 333 29.19 -13.94 -9.30
CA PRO A 333 28.31 -14.29 -10.42
C PRO A 333 27.35 -15.46 -10.11
N ALA A 334 27.68 -16.35 -9.20
CA ALA A 334 26.83 -17.48 -8.80
C ALA A 334 25.59 -17.04 -8.00
N ASP A 335 25.62 -15.85 -7.39
CA ASP A 335 24.51 -15.29 -6.62
C ASP A 335 23.48 -14.59 -7.51
N CYS A 336 23.86 -14.28 -8.76
CA CYS A 336 23.00 -13.57 -9.70
C CYS A 336 21.94 -14.46 -10.33
N ARG A 337 20.77 -13.85 -10.53
CA ARG A 337 19.73 -14.41 -11.38
C ARG A 337 19.30 -13.35 -12.40
N GLU A 338 19.64 -13.57 -13.66
CA GLU A 338 19.23 -12.72 -14.77
C GLU A 338 17.87 -13.18 -15.31
N MET A 339 16.99 -12.20 -15.59
CA MET A 339 15.64 -12.46 -16.08
C MET A 339 15.04 -11.22 -16.74
N SER A 340 13.90 -11.37 -17.42
CA SER A 340 13.12 -10.23 -17.89
C SER A 340 12.48 -9.47 -16.73
N TRP A 341 12.14 -8.19 -16.94
CA TRP A 341 11.45 -7.39 -15.92
C TRP A 341 10.13 -8.05 -15.44
N LEU A 342 9.33 -8.63 -16.35
CA LEU A 342 8.09 -9.32 -15.95
C LEU A 342 8.36 -10.54 -15.06
N GLN A 343 9.40 -11.32 -15.37
CA GLN A 343 9.81 -12.41 -14.50
C GLN A 343 10.29 -11.90 -13.15
N TYR A 344 11.03 -10.77 -13.12
CA TYR A 344 11.49 -10.16 -11.88
C TYR A 344 10.34 -9.75 -10.96
N VAL A 345 9.32 -9.03 -11.47
CA VAL A 345 8.19 -8.60 -10.64
C VAL A 345 7.36 -9.76 -10.10
N ALA A 346 7.34 -10.89 -10.78
CA ALA A 346 6.77 -12.13 -10.27
C ALA A 346 7.74 -12.82 -9.27
N TYR A 347 9.03 -12.90 -9.61
CA TYR A 347 10.03 -13.61 -8.81
C TYR A 347 10.21 -13.01 -7.42
N ILE A 348 10.26 -11.69 -7.33
CA ILE A 348 10.46 -10.97 -6.05
C ILE A 348 9.36 -11.31 -5.02
N TYR A 349 8.19 -11.70 -5.46
CA TYR A 349 7.07 -12.11 -4.62
C TYR A 349 6.94 -13.64 -4.49
N PHE A 350 6.93 -14.34 -5.62
CA PHE A 350 6.63 -15.78 -5.70
C PHE A 350 7.88 -16.67 -5.64
N GLY A 351 9.08 -16.10 -5.81
CA GLY A 351 10.34 -16.87 -5.88
C GLY A 351 10.31 -17.88 -7.01
N ASP A 352 10.79 -19.08 -6.72
CA ASP A 352 10.95 -20.16 -7.70
C ASP A 352 9.63 -20.73 -8.26
N ALA A 353 8.47 -20.32 -7.73
CA ALA A 353 7.18 -20.69 -8.32
C ALA A 353 7.03 -20.23 -9.79
N ILE A 354 7.76 -19.19 -10.21
CA ILE A 354 7.79 -18.74 -11.61
C ILE A 354 8.35 -19.79 -12.58
N ASN A 355 9.08 -20.79 -12.09
CA ASN A 355 9.64 -21.87 -12.89
C ASN A 355 8.62 -22.98 -13.17
N THR A 356 7.53 -23.02 -12.41
CA THR A 356 6.53 -24.10 -12.46
C THR A 356 5.13 -23.62 -12.79
N MET A 357 4.87 -22.31 -12.63
CA MET A 357 3.56 -21.71 -12.87
C MET A 357 3.66 -20.58 -13.91
N PRO A 358 2.69 -20.45 -14.83
CA PRO A 358 2.63 -19.33 -15.77
C PRO A 358 2.54 -17.96 -15.05
N LEU A 359 3.20 -16.95 -15.60
CA LEU A 359 3.27 -15.61 -14.98
C LEU A 359 1.91 -14.91 -14.89
N ASP A 360 1.00 -15.17 -15.82
CA ASP A 360 -0.39 -14.68 -15.75
C ASP A 360 -1.16 -15.30 -14.58
N VAL A 361 -1.03 -16.62 -14.37
CA VAL A 361 -1.64 -17.29 -13.21
C VAL A 361 -1.15 -16.71 -11.90
N LEU A 362 0.14 -16.35 -11.81
CA LEU A 362 0.71 -15.76 -10.61
C LEU A 362 0.30 -14.29 -10.43
N LEU A 363 0.49 -13.46 -11.47
CA LEU A 363 0.32 -12.00 -11.36
C LEU A 363 -1.13 -11.54 -11.38
N LEU A 364 -2.04 -12.28 -12.05
CA LEU A 364 -3.45 -11.92 -12.15
C LEU A 364 -4.31 -12.54 -11.03
N ASN A 365 -3.72 -13.34 -10.14
CA ASN A 365 -4.45 -13.93 -9.01
C ASN A 365 -4.74 -12.88 -7.93
N ARG A 366 -5.98 -12.45 -7.84
CA ARG A 366 -6.46 -11.47 -6.85
C ARG A 366 -6.72 -12.08 -5.47
N ASN A 367 -6.79 -13.41 -5.35
CA ASN A 367 -7.24 -14.12 -4.15
C ASN A 367 -6.10 -14.54 -3.20
N LEU A 368 -4.90 -14.03 -3.42
CA LEU A 368 -3.76 -14.31 -2.54
C LEU A 368 -3.98 -13.64 -1.18
N THR A 369 -4.20 -14.44 -0.15
CA THR A 369 -4.28 -13.95 1.23
C THR A 369 -3.23 -14.65 2.08
N LEU A 370 -2.77 -13.97 3.13
CA LEU A 370 -1.76 -14.52 4.02
C LEU A 370 -2.35 -15.32 5.18
N GLY A 371 -3.64 -15.13 5.46
CA GLY A 371 -4.30 -15.74 6.62
C GLY A 371 -3.69 -15.36 7.97
N ARG A 372 -2.86 -14.33 8.04
CA ARG A 372 -2.11 -13.90 9.23
C ARG A 372 -2.59 -12.55 9.73
N PHE A 373 -2.46 -12.34 11.03
CA PHE A 373 -2.60 -11.05 11.67
C PHE A 373 -1.26 -10.32 11.55
N TYR A 374 -1.29 -9.02 11.25
CA TYR A 374 -0.08 -8.22 11.24
C TYR A 374 -0.34 -6.76 11.65
N LYS A 375 0.71 -6.11 12.15
CA LYS A 375 0.79 -4.67 12.43
C LYS A 375 2.00 -4.10 11.73
N ASN A 376 1.82 -2.93 11.11
CA ASN A 376 2.90 -2.19 10.47
C ASN A 376 3.10 -0.84 11.15
N LYS A 377 4.35 -0.38 11.17
CA LYS A 377 4.76 0.99 11.47
C LYS A 377 5.82 1.41 10.46
N SER A 378 6.18 2.68 10.44
CA SER A 378 7.24 3.16 9.56
C SER A 378 7.99 4.35 10.13
N ASP A 379 9.24 4.51 9.68
CA ASP A 379 10.11 5.64 9.96
C ASP A 379 10.95 6.01 8.74
N TYR A 380 11.58 7.18 8.80
CA TYR A 380 12.60 7.62 7.85
C TYR A 380 13.89 7.94 8.59
N VAL A 381 15.00 7.45 8.08
CA VAL A 381 16.34 7.67 8.66
C VAL A 381 17.05 8.73 7.85
N MET A 382 17.47 9.80 8.55
CA MET A 382 18.20 10.94 7.99
C MET A 382 19.69 10.90 8.36
N LYS A 383 20.05 10.19 9.43
CA LYS A 383 21.41 10.03 9.93
C LYS A 383 21.65 8.54 10.17
N ALA A 384 22.74 8.02 9.63
CA ALA A 384 23.12 6.62 9.79
C ALA A 384 23.20 6.22 11.28
N LEU A 385 22.62 5.08 11.61
CA LEU A 385 22.74 4.46 12.92
C LEU A 385 24.15 3.91 13.11
N THR A 386 24.62 3.92 14.36
CA THR A 386 25.91 3.33 14.73
C THR A 386 25.85 1.80 14.74
N MET A 387 27.00 1.16 14.67
CA MET A 387 27.13 -0.29 14.80
C MET A 387 26.51 -0.81 16.11
N ALA A 388 26.74 -0.13 17.24
CA ALA A 388 26.19 -0.50 18.54
C ALA A 388 24.64 -0.40 18.59
N GLU A 389 24.04 0.53 17.86
CA GLU A 389 22.58 0.63 17.72
C GLU A 389 22.04 -0.54 16.89
N TRP A 390 22.73 -0.89 15.79
CA TRP A 390 22.37 -2.07 14.98
C TRP A 390 22.51 -3.37 15.76
N GLU A 391 23.58 -3.56 16.57
CA GLU A 391 23.73 -4.73 17.44
C GLU A 391 22.52 -4.91 18.38
N LYS A 392 22.04 -3.81 18.98
CA LYS A 392 20.84 -3.83 19.81
C LYS A 392 19.60 -4.22 19.02
N ILE A 393 19.44 -3.71 17.79
CA ILE A 393 18.29 -4.05 16.91
C ILE A 393 18.32 -5.52 16.53
N PHE A 394 19.47 -6.06 16.12
CA PHE A 394 19.64 -7.47 15.76
C PHE A 394 19.42 -8.44 16.91
N THR A 395 19.65 -8.00 18.13
CA THR A 395 19.43 -8.78 19.37
C THR A 395 18.12 -8.42 20.08
N TRP A 396 17.24 -7.61 19.45
CA TRP A 396 15.99 -7.19 20.05
C TRP A 396 15.10 -8.40 20.38
N PRO A 397 14.54 -8.48 21.63
CA PRO A 397 13.71 -9.61 22.04
C PRO A 397 12.49 -9.79 21.13
N ASN A 398 12.27 -11.00 20.65
CA ASN A 398 11.17 -11.30 19.71
C ASN A 398 9.77 -11.24 20.34
N GLY A 399 9.65 -11.17 21.67
CA GLY A 399 8.39 -10.94 22.39
C GLY A 399 7.27 -11.96 22.13
N GLY A 400 7.58 -13.11 21.49
CA GLY A 400 6.57 -14.10 21.09
C GLY A 400 5.96 -13.86 19.71
N ALA A 401 6.45 -12.87 18.93
CA ALA A 401 6.09 -12.70 17.54
C ALA A 401 6.47 -13.94 16.72
N LEU A 402 5.59 -14.37 15.81
CA LEU A 402 5.95 -15.39 14.82
C LEU A 402 7.05 -14.88 13.90
N GLU A 403 6.87 -13.63 13.44
CA GLU A 403 7.80 -12.94 12.58
C GLU A 403 7.81 -11.45 12.95
N GLY A 404 8.94 -10.96 13.48
CA GLY A 404 9.26 -9.55 13.57
C GLY A 404 10.31 -9.22 12.52
N GLN A 405 10.06 -8.21 11.67
CA GLN A 405 10.91 -7.88 10.54
C GLN A 405 11.01 -6.37 10.33
N LEU A 406 12.20 -5.88 9.97
CA LEU A 406 12.41 -4.57 9.39
C LEU A 406 12.67 -4.72 7.89
N VAL A 407 11.98 -3.92 7.08
CA VAL A 407 12.30 -3.76 5.65
C VAL A 407 12.88 -2.37 5.47
N LEU A 408 14.13 -2.31 4.99
CA LEU A 408 14.88 -1.08 4.79
C LEU A 408 14.97 -0.81 3.29
N GLU A 409 14.37 0.28 2.81
CA GLU A 409 14.40 0.64 1.39
C GLU A 409 15.18 1.95 1.19
N PRO A 410 16.31 1.93 0.43
CA PRO A 410 17.17 3.08 0.29
C PRO A 410 16.52 4.14 -0.59
N HIS A 411 16.71 5.41 -0.22
CA HIS A 411 16.38 6.58 -1.02
C HIS A 411 17.58 7.01 -1.89
N GLY A 412 17.76 8.28 -2.13
CA GLY A 412 18.79 8.81 -3.03
C GLY A 412 18.37 8.80 -4.50
N GLY A 413 19.30 9.02 -5.40
CA GLY A 413 19.02 9.11 -6.84
C GLY A 413 17.89 10.09 -7.17
N ARG A 414 16.98 9.71 -8.05
CA ARG A 414 15.80 10.52 -8.42
C ARG A 414 14.92 10.85 -7.22
N MET A 415 14.78 9.95 -6.25
CA MET A 415 14.00 10.20 -5.03
C MET A 415 14.48 11.43 -4.27
N GLY A 416 15.79 11.58 -4.09
CA GLY A 416 16.39 12.72 -3.40
C GLY A 416 16.42 14.01 -4.22
N SER A 417 16.25 13.94 -5.56
CA SER A 417 16.31 15.10 -6.45
C SER A 417 14.95 15.78 -6.72
N ILE A 418 13.85 15.13 -6.38
CA ILE A 418 12.49 15.69 -6.50
C ILE A 418 12.23 16.56 -5.28
N ALA A 419 11.69 17.77 -5.48
CA ALA A 419 11.39 18.67 -4.36
C ALA A 419 10.30 18.07 -3.44
N ASN A 420 10.43 18.31 -2.13
CA ASN A 420 9.47 17.82 -1.12
C ASN A 420 8.04 18.33 -1.34
N THR A 421 7.84 19.33 -2.20
CA THR A 421 6.56 19.99 -2.50
C THR A 421 5.98 19.63 -3.87
N ASP A 422 6.72 18.91 -4.74
CA ASP A 422 6.25 18.55 -6.09
C ASP A 422 5.04 17.61 -6.05
N THR A 423 4.99 16.78 -5.03
CA THR A 423 3.83 15.97 -4.66
C THR A 423 3.58 16.10 -3.15
N PRO A 424 2.44 15.65 -2.63
CA PRO A 424 2.21 15.63 -1.18
C PRO A 424 3.20 14.80 -0.37
N PHE A 425 3.86 13.79 -0.99
CA PHE A 425 4.86 12.96 -0.33
C PHE A 425 6.16 13.75 -0.07
N PRO A 426 6.53 14.05 1.20
CA PRO A 426 7.61 15.00 1.50
C PRO A 426 8.96 14.36 1.83
N HIS A 427 9.03 13.03 1.97
CA HIS A 427 10.19 12.35 2.52
C HIS A 427 11.23 12.05 1.42
N ARG A 428 11.98 13.06 0.98
CA ARG A 428 12.87 13.00 -0.20
C ARG A 428 14.29 13.39 0.13
N ASP A 429 14.56 14.69 0.17
CA ASP A 429 15.90 15.24 0.40
C ASP A 429 16.44 14.85 1.78
N GLY A 430 17.70 14.42 1.83
CA GLY A 430 18.41 14.02 3.04
C GLY A 430 17.96 12.68 3.64
N VAL A 431 16.93 12.02 3.11
CA VAL A 431 16.51 10.70 3.57
C VAL A 431 17.50 9.64 3.05
N LEU A 432 18.10 8.87 3.98
CA LEU A 432 18.93 7.74 3.63
C LEU A 432 18.10 6.53 3.23
N TYR A 433 17.12 6.16 4.05
CA TYR A 433 16.21 5.05 3.78
C TYR A 433 14.93 5.15 4.60
N ASN A 434 13.91 4.44 4.14
CA ASN A 434 12.68 4.17 4.87
C ASN A 434 12.82 2.86 5.65
N ILE A 435 12.19 2.80 6.81
CA ILE A 435 12.00 1.57 7.59
C ILE A 435 10.52 1.22 7.58
N GLN A 436 10.18 0.00 7.18
CA GLN A 436 8.91 -0.62 7.49
C GLN A 436 9.12 -1.65 8.60
N TYR A 437 8.44 -1.48 9.72
CA TYR A 437 8.36 -2.46 10.79
C TYR A 437 7.15 -3.35 10.54
N VAL A 438 7.35 -4.65 10.63
CA VAL A 438 6.26 -5.62 10.45
C VAL A 438 6.34 -6.66 11.56
N GLU A 439 5.26 -6.80 12.29
CA GLU A 439 5.06 -7.94 13.20
C GLU A 439 3.87 -8.75 12.70
N SER A 440 4.03 -10.07 12.61
CA SER A 440 2.93 -10.98 12.29
C SER A 440 2.75 -12.03 13.37
N TRP A 441 1.49 -12.48 13.55
CA TRP A 441 1.13 -13.52 14.52
C TRP A 441 -0.08 -14.32 14.08
N ASN A 442 -0.33 -15.47 14.72
CA ASN A 442 -1.49 -16.33 14.50
C ASN A 442 -2.49 -16.24 15.66
N GLY A 443 -3.78 -16.30 15.35
CA GLY A 443 -4.85 -16.40 16.34
C GLY A 443 -5.12 -15.13 17.15
N ASN A 444 -5.93 -15.27 18.19
CA ASN A 444 -6.41 -14.15 19.04
C ASN A 444 -5.40 -13.71 20.10
N SER A 445 -4.14 -14.05 19.99
CA SER A 445 -3.13 -13.69 20.98
C SER A 445 -2.78 -12.22 20.87
N SER A 446 -2.79 -11.58 22.02
CA SER A 446 -2.19 -10.31 22.46
C SER A 446 -1.79 -9.24 21.42
N THR A 447 -1.85 -8.02 21.86
CA THR A 447 -1.34 -6.80 21.23
C THR A 447 0.11 -7.02 20.72
N PRO A 448 0.44 -6.58 19.51
CA PRO A 448 1.79 -6.66 18.97
C PRO A 448 2.76 -5.92 19.89
N SER A 449 3.65 -6.66 20.54
CA SER A 449 4.59 -6.08 21.53
C SER A 449 5.95 -5.78 20.93
N TRP A 450 6.42 -6.63 20.01
CA TRP A 450 7.72 -6.48 19.37
C TRP A 450 7.80 -5.18 18.57
N VAL A 451 6.83 -4.94 17.68
CA VAL A 451 6.82 -3.76 16.82
C VAL A 451 6.70 -2.47 17.65
N ASN A 452 5.90 -2.48 18.71
CA ASN A 452 5.73 -1.28 19.54
C ASN A 452 7.00 -0.96 20.33
N THR A 453 7.57 -1.94 21.04
CA THR A 453 8.77 -1.72 21.86
C THR A 453 9.99 -1.35 21.00
N LEU A 454 10.18 -1.99 19.84
CA LEU A 454 11.25 -1.63 18.92
C LEU A 454 11.02 -0.23 18.33
N TYR A 455 9.77 0.09 17.95
CA TYR A 455 9.42 1.41 17.43
C TYR A 455 9.71 2.52 18.44
N ASP A 456 9.41 2.30 19.72
CA ASP A 456 9.71 3.26 20.81
C ASP A 456 11.22 3.40 21.00
N PHE A 457 11.99 2.30 20.96
CA PHE A 457 13.45 2.35 21.02
C PHE A 457 14.05 3.16 19.86
N MET A 458 13.46 3.08 18.67
CA MET A 458 13.93 3.78 17.48
C MET A 458 13.66 5.30 17.51
N GLU A 459 12.79 5.78 18.38
CA GLU A 459 12.39 7.19 18.40
C GLU A 459 13.57 8.18 18.42
N PRO A 460 14.61 8.04 19.26
CA PRO A 460 15.76 8.96 19.25
C PRO A 460 16.66 8.85 18.01
N LEU A 461 16.54 7.79 17.22
CA LEU A 461 17.46 7.42 16.14
C LEU A 461 16.97 7.83 14.75
N VAL A 462 15.68 8.12 14.60
CA VAL A 462 15.01 8.39 13.30
C VAL A 462 14.72 9.88 13.12
N SER A 463 14.09 10.25 11.99
CA SER A 463 13.68 11.62 11.70
C SER A 463 12.78 12.20 12.80
N LYS A 464 12.97 13.47 13.14
CA LYS A 464 12.23 14.18 14.19
C LYS A 464 11.71 15.52 13.71
N ASN A 465 10.69 16.03 14.43
CA ASN A 465 10.10 17.36 14.28
C ASN A 465 9.35 17.57 12.94
N PRO A 466 8.33 16.76 12.66
CA PRO A 466 7.83 15.60 13.42
C PRO A 466 8.58 14.31 13.09
N ARG A 467 8.43 13.25 13.92
CA ARG A 467 8.80 11.88 13.54
C ARG A 467 7.98 11.47 12.32
N ALA A 468 8.64 11.14 11.22
CA ALA A 468 8.00 10.88 9.95
C ALA A 468 7.44 9.45 9.85
N ALA A 469 6.46 9.25 8.97
CA ALA A 469 5.89 7.95 8.67
C ALA A 469 5.41 7.91 7.21
N TYR A 470 5.14 6.72 6.67
CA TYR A 470 4.63 6.54 5.32
C TYR A 470 3.13 6.28 5.29
N ALA A 471 2.37 7.09 4.54
CA ALA A 471 0.91 7.04 4.53
C ALA A 471 0.32 5.68 4.06
N ASN A 472 1.02 4.94 3.18
CA ASN A 472 0.62 3.60 2.75
C ASN A 472 0.98 2.49 3.75
N TYR A 473 1.83 2.78 4.75
CA TYR A 473 2.06 1.91 5.91
C TYR A 473 1.26 2.45 7.10
N ARG A 474 -0.04 2.59 6.89
CA ARG A 474 -0.96 3.24 7.84
C ARG A 474 -0.84 2.67 9.24
N ASP A 475 -0.83 3.58 10.21
CA ASP A 475 -0.75 3.27 11.63
C ASP A 475 -1.70 4.20 12.42
N LEU A 476 -2.78 3.65 12.97
CA LEU A 476 -3.74 4.43 13.76
C LEU A 476 -3.21 4.80 15.15
N ASP A 477 -2.14 4.14 15.62
CA ASP A 477 -1.56 4.45 16.94
C ASP A 477 -0.92 5.85 16.97
N ILE A 478 -0.55 6.41 15.81
CA ILE A 478 0.02 7.77 15.75
C ILE A 478 -1.03 8.88 15.83
N GLY A 479 -2.31 8.52 15.90
CA GLY A 479 -3.43 9.43 16.09
C GLY A 479 -4.55 9.23 15.08
N VAL A 480 -5.76 9.66 15.48
CA VAL A 480 -6.98 9.60 14.66
C VAL A 480 -7.73 10.92 14.71
N ASN A 481 -8.54 11.18 13.68
CA ASN A 481 -9.37 12.37 13.60
C ASN A 481 -10.45 12.39 14.69
N LYS A 482 -10.61 13.53 15.36
CA LYS A 482 -11.78 13.87 16.18
C LYS A 482 -12.74 14.72 15.35
N VAL A 483 -14.04 14.47 15.48
CA VAL A 483 -15.09 15.28 14.83
C VAL A 483 -15.54 16.37 15.78
N VAL A 484 -15.55 17.61 15.31
CA VAL A 484 -16.01 18.79 16.03
C VAL A 484 -16.91 19.57 15.09
N GLY A 485 -18.11 19.91 15.51
CA GLY A 485 -19.07 20.65 14.66
C GLY A 485 -19.45 19.91 13.35
N GLY A 486 -19.38 18.56 13.34
CA GLY A 486 -19.77 17.74 12.19
C GLY A 486 -18.64 17.48 11.17
N VAL A 487 -17.45 18.07 11.34
CA VAL A 487 -16.27 17.88 10.47
C VAL A 487 -15.07 17.39 11.27
N SER A 488 -14.11 16.75 10.61
CA SER A 488 -12.85 16.34 11.23
C SER A 488 -12.03 17.58 11.63
N SER A 489 -11.55 17.58 12.88
CA SER A 489 -10.74 18.71 13.40
C SER A 489 -9.33 18.68 12.79
N TYR A 490 -8.90 19.81 12.21
CA TYR A 490 -7.55 20.00 11.72
C TYR A 490 -6.49 19.75 12.79
N GLU A 491 -6.69 20.25 14.01
CA GLU A 491 -5.73 20.08 15.11
C GLU A 491 -5.56 18.61 15.51
N SER A 492 -6.64 17.82 15.51
CA SER A 492 -6.51 16.38 15.75
C SER A 492 -5.85 15.64 14.61
N GLY A 493 -6.12 16.06 13.37
CA GLY A 493 -5.50 15.51 12.17
C GLY A 493 -4.03 15.85 12.02
N LYS A 494 -3.62 17.03 12.50
CA LYS A 494 -2.24 17.51 12.45
C LYS A 494 -1.26 16.54 13.13
N VAL A 495 -1.66 15.90 14.21
CA VAL A 495 -0.81 14.97 14.97
C VAL A 495 -0.25 13.82 14.10
N TRP A 496 -1.09 13.21 13.27
CA TRP A 496 -0.68 12.15 12.35
C TRP A 496 -0.34 12.69 10.96
N GLY A 497 -1.01 13.77 10.55
CA GLY A 497 -0.88 14.31 9.19
C GLY A 497 0.49 14.91 8.91
N GLU A 498 1.10 15.60 9.87
CA GLU A 498 2.47 16.10 9.73
C GLU A 498 3.51 14.98 9.72
N ARG A 499 3.23 13.81 10.30
CA ARG A 499 4.11 12.65 10.20
C ARG A 499 4.12 12.08 8.78
N TYR A 500 2.95 12.02 8.12
CA TYR A 500 2.84 11.51 6.75
C TYR A 500 3.23 12.54 5.69
N PHE A 501 2.88 13.80 5.89
CA PHE A 501 2.92 14.82 4.84
C PHE A 501 3.83 16.01 5.16
N GLY A 502 4.46 16.05 6.34
CA GLY A 502 5.33 17.16 6.74
C GLY A 502 4.67 18.51 6.56
N GLY A 503 5.40 19.48 6.00
CA GLY A 503 4.89 20.80 5.68
C GLY A 503 3.78 20.86 4.65
N ASN A 504 3.57 19.78 3.88
CA ASN A 504 2.50 19.68 2.87
C ASN A 504 1.11 19.45 3.49
N PHE A 505 1.03 19.01 4.76
CA PHE A 505 -0.25 18.70 5.39
C PHE A 505 -1.22 19.88 5.41
N LYS A 506 -0.75 21.08 5.73
CA LYS A 506 -1.60 22.27 5.73
C LYS A 506 -2.17 22.57 4.35
N ARG A 507 -1.36 22.42 3.28
CA ARG A 507 -1.84 22.61 1.90
C ARG A 507 -2.91 21.57 1.55
N LEU A 508 -2.72 20.30 1.93
CA LEU A 508 -3.73 19.25 1.75
C LEU A 508 -5.05 19.61 2.46
N ALA A 509 -4.98 20.09 3.71
CA ALA A 509 -6.16 20.48 4.47
C ALA A 509 -6.89 21.71 3.88
N LEU A 510 -6.15 22.70 3.35
CA LEU A 510 -6.71 23.82 2.61
C LEU A 510 -7.41 23.37 1.33
N ILE A 511 -6.83 22.45 0.57
CA ILE A 511 -7.44 21.86 -0.62
C ILE A 511 -8.71 21.10 -0.23
N LYS A 512 -8.65 20.28 0.83
CA LYS A 512 -9.82 19.58 1.36
C LYS A 512 -10.95 20.55 1.70
N GLY A 513 -10.65 21.69 2.34
CA GLY A 513 -11.62 22.75 2.65
C GLY A 513 -12.29 23.35 1.41
N LYS A 514 -11.59 23.37 0.27
CA LYS A 514 -12.16 23.86 -1.01
C LYS A 514 -13.04 22.80 -1.72
N VAL A 515 -12.59 21.53 -1.75
CA VAL A 515 -13.23 20.48 -2.58
C VAL A 515 -14.22 19.63 -1.81
N ASP A 516 -14.14 19.59 -0.49
CA ASP A 516 -15.03 18.84 0.40
C ASP A 516 -15.12 19.49 1.78
N ALA A 517 -15.60 20.74 1.83
CA ALA A 517 -15.75 21.52 3.06
C ALA A 517 -16.64 20.82 4.11
N GLY A 518 -17.63 20.04 3.66
CA GLY A 518 -18.51 19.23 4.52
C GLY A 518 -17.88 17.96 5.05
N ASP A 519 -16.60 17.71 4.71
CA ASP A 519 -15.87 16.51 5.13
C ASP A 519 -16.65 15.22 4.87
N TYR A 520 -17.23 15.11 3.67
CA TYR A 520 -18.01 13.95 3.28
C TYR A 520 -17.15 12.68 3.20
N PHE A 521 -15.98 12.78 2.54
CA PHE A 521 -15.00 11.69 2.49
C PHE A 521 -14.11 11.72 3.72
N ARG A 522 -14.60 11.12 4.81
CA ARG A 522 -13.84 11.03 6.06
C ARG A 522 -13.71 9.61 6.58
N ASN A 523 -12.58 9.36 7.19
CA ASN A 523 -12.26 8.16 7.93
C ASN A 523 -11.36 8.50 9.13
N GLU A 524 -10.80 7.50 9.77
CA GLU A 524 -9.97 7.65 10.97
C GLU A 524 -8.76 8.58 10.74
N GLN A 525 -8.15 8.53 9.54
CA GLN A 525 -7.00 9.36 9.14
C GLN A 525 -7.18 9.93 7.73
N SER A 526 -8.35 10.42 7.39
CA SER A 526 -8.55 11.26 6.20
C SER A 526 -8.07 12.69 6.46
N VAL A 527 -7.54 13.36 5.45
CA VAL A 527 -7.14 14.77 5.56
C VAL A 527 -8.37 15.62 5.97
N PRO A 528 -8.34 16.32 7.11
CA PRO A 528 -9.43 17.18 7.56
C PRO A 528 -9.48 18.47 6.77
N PRO A 529 -10.66 19.13 6.62
CA PRO A 529 -10.72 20.47 6.04
C PRO A 529 -10.10 21.51 6.97
N PHE A 530 -9.37 22.45 6.40
CA PHE A 530 -8.95 23.68 7.07
C PHE A 530 -9.81 24.82 6.51
N LEU A 531 -10.80 25.24 7.30
CA LEU A 531 -11.81 26.23 6.95
C LEU A 531 -11.43 27.62 7.46
#